data_9b0b11019e97b6aa0adf055a5bee6106
#
_entry.id   9b0b11019e97b6aa0adf055a5bee6106
#
_cell.length_a   1.000
_cell.length_b   1.000
_cell.length_c   1.000
_cell.angle_alpha   90.00
_cell.angle_beta   90.00
_cell.angle_gamma   90.00
#
_symmetry.space_group_name_H-M   'P 1'
#
loop_
_entity.id
_entity.type
_entity.pdbx_description
1 polymer ?
#
loop_
_entity_poly.entity_id
_entity_poly.type
_entity_poly.pdbx_seq_one_letter_code
_entity_poly.pdbx_strand_id
1 'polypeptide(L)'
;MKYADVILPLALPKNYTYAIPENMEPSIQVGSRVAVQLGKQKKYAGIVKAIHQQAPADYKTKPLLDLLDKEPVVYPTQLSFWSWIASYYMCSEGEVLNAALPAHLKLSSETLLLYNDAYGDDYTELDDDEYLIAEALQIRKELRIEEVQLILDKSEVYSVIKKLIEKKVCLVYEELKEVYKEKLENFVVLHPDYQRDEQLEALFNDFGRAPKQMELLLAYLHLLKTTGEVTQNALLKNPMPPPPSSKAGG
;
A
#
# COMPACT_ATOMS: atom_id res chain seq x y z
N MET A 1 7.54 -15.88 -23.93
CA MET A 1 7.03 -15.39 -22.64
C MET A 1 6.39 -14.04 -22.88
N LYS A 2 5.13 -13.88 -22.55
CA LYS A 2 4.38 -12.63 -22.70
C LYS A 2 4.27 -11.91 -21.36
N TYR A 3 4.05 -10.63 -21.42
CA TYR A 3 3.91 -9.75 -20.28
C TYR A 3 2.62 -8.92 -20.39
N ALA A 4 2.06 -8.56 -19.25
CA ALA A 4 0.92 -7.69 -19.17
C ALA A 4 1.23 -6.47 -18.31
N ASP A 5 0.96 -5.27 -18.82
CA ASP A 5 0.88 -4.06 -18.00
C ASP A 5 -0.47 -4.03 -17.31
N VAL A 6 -0.46 -3.89 -15.99
CA VAL A 6 -1.65 -3.97 -15.17
C VAL A 6 -1.87 -2.65 -14.42
N ILE A 7 -3.07 -2.09 -14.57
CA ILE A 7 -3.55 -0.97 -13.76
C ILE A 7 -4.06 -1.53 -12.45
N LEU A 8 -3.53 -1.04 -11.33
CA LEU A 8 -3.96 -1.40 -9.97
C LEU A 8 -4.81 -0.27 -9.38
N PRO A 9 -5.79 -0.55 -8.50
CA PRO A 9 -6.63 0.47 -7.87
C PRO A 9 -5.87 1.26 -6.78
N LEU A 10 -4.72 1.80 -7.14
CA LEU A 10 -3.79 2.50 -6.24
C LEU A 10 -3.24 3.74 -6.94
N ALA A 11 -2.92 4.78 -6.16
CA ALA A 11 -2.24 5.97 -6.64
C ALA A 11 -0.75 5.68 -6.91
N LEU A 12 -0.46 4.99 -8.00
CA LEU A 12 0.90 4.61 -8.42
C LEU A 12 1.34 5.48 -9.62
N PRO A 13 2.59 5.93 -9.65
CA PRO A 13 3.08 6.82 -10.72
C PRO A 13 3.15 6.15 -12.09
N LYS A 14 3.17 4.81 -12.14
CA LYS A 14 3.17 4.01 -13.37
C LYS A 14 2.46 2.67 -13.15
N ASN A 15 2.02 2.05 -14.24
CA ASN A 15 1.52 0.68 -14.23
C ASN A 15 2.69 -0.30 -14.05
N TYR A 16 2.40 -1.47 -13.48
CA TYR A 16 3.41 -2.52 -13.30
C TYR A 16 3.21 -3.65 -14.30
N THR A 17 4.33 -4.17 -14.78
CA THR A 17 4.38 -5.27 -15.72
C THR A 17 4.52 -6.59 -14.99
N TYR A 18 3.68 -7.56 -15.35
CA TYR A 18 3.68 -8.92 -14.82
C TYR A 18 3.91 -9.94 -15.93
N ALA A 19 4.56 -11.06 -15.61
CA ALA A 19 4.72 -12.17 -16.55
C ALA A 19 3.39 -12.94 -16.65
N ILE A 20 3.00 -13.28 -17.88
CA ILE A 20 1.79 -14.08 -18.12
C ILE A 20 2.19 -15.56 -18.08
N PRO A 21 1.61 -16.37 -17.17
CA PRO A 21 1.80 -17.83 -17.17
C PRO A 21 1.27 -18.47 -18.44
N GLU A 22 1.91 -19.53 -18.92
CA GLU A 22 1.56 -20.21 -20.17
C GLU A 22 0.10 -20.69 -20.21
N ASN A 23 -0.42 -21.16 -19.08
CA ASN A 23 -1.81 -21.60 -18.94
C ASN A 23 -2.84 -20.47 -19.07
N MET A 24 -2.45 -19.21 -18.85
CA MET A 24 -3.33 -18.03 -18.99
C MET A 24 -3.21 -17.36 -20.38
N GLU A 25 -2.12 -17.60 -21.10
CA GLU A 25 -1.87 -16.94 -22.40
C GLU A 25 -3.02 -17.06 -23.41
N PRO A 26 -3.74 -18.19 -23.52
CA PRO A 26 -4.85 -18.31 -24.48
C PRO A 26 -6.09 -17.50 -24.12
N SER A 27 -6.29 -17.21 -22.83
CA SER A 27 -7.54 -16.64 -22.30
C SER A 27 -7.42 -15.17 -21.90
N ILE A 28 -6.20 -14.68 -21.65
CA ILE A 28 -5.99 -13.31 -21.20
C ILE A 28 -6.07 -12.32 -22.36
N GLN A 29 -6.79 -11.23 -22.16
CA GLN A 29 -6.99 -10.16 -23.11
C GLN A 29 -6.83 -8.79 -22.45
N VAL A 30 -6.68 -7.74 -23.27
CA VAL A 30 -6.74 -6.36 -22.80
C VAL A 30 -8.12 -6.11 -22.18
N GLY A 31 -8.14 -5.53 -20.99
CA GLY A 31 -9.37 -5.33 -20.20
C GLY A 31 -9.74 -6.49 -19.29
N SER A 32 -9.03 -7.62 -19.35
CA SER A 32 -9.21 -8.73 -18.39
C SER A 32 -8.85 -8.29 -16.98
N ARG A 33 -9.61 -8.78 -16.01
CA ARG A 33 -9.32 -8.59 -14.59
C ARG A 33 -8.45 -9.74 -14.08
N VAL A 34 -7.34 -9.40 -13.46
CA VAL A 34 -6.32 -10.35 -13.01
C VAL A 34 -5.96 -10.14 -11.55
N ALA A 35 -5.65 -11.22 -10.85
CA ALA A 35 -5.05 -11.16 -9.51
C ALA A 35 -3.53 -11.02 -9.63
N VAL A 36 -2.96 -10.07 -8.90
CA VAL A 36 -1.53 -9.82 -8.88
C VAL A 36 -1.01 -9.59 -7.47
N GLN A 37 0.28 -9.85 -7.27
CA GLN A 37 0.98 -9.53 -6.03
C GLN A 37 1.82 -8.26 -6.17
N LEU A 38 1.53 -7.25 -5.36
CA LEU A 38 2.35 -6.05 -5.24
C LEU A 38 3.13 -6.07 -3.91
N GLY A 39 4.44 -5.79 -3.98
CA GLY A 39 5.29 -5.87 -2.80
C GLY A 39 5.49 -7.30 -2.29
N LYS A 40 5.62 -7.50 -0.98
CA LYS A 40 5.95 -8.81 -0.40
C LYS A 40 4.73 -9.72 -0.20
N GLN A 41 3.58 -9.16 0.16
CA GLN A 41 2.41 -9.95 0.60
C GLN A 41 1.08 -9.49 0.00
N LYS A 42 0.91 -8.21 -0.34
CA LYS A 42 -0.39 -7.66 -0.74
C LYS A 42 -0.81 -8.13 -2.13
N LYS A 43 -2.03 -8.61 -2.23
CA LYS A 43 -2.66 -9.03 -3.49
C LYS A 43 -3.75 -8.03 -3.87
N TYR A 44 -3.91 -7.80 -5.16
CA TYR A 44 -4.88 -6.87 -5.73
C TYR A 44 -5.53 -7.46 -6.98
N ALA A 45 -6.79 -7.14 -7.20
CA ALA A 45 -7.39 -7.27 -8.50
C ALA A 45 -7.01 -6.03 -9.34
N GLY A 46 -6.46 -6.25 -10.52
CA GLY A 46 -6.07 -5.20 -11.46
C GLY A 46 -6.63 -5.46 -12.85
N ILE A 47 -6.53 -4.47 -13.74
CA ILE A 47 -7.01 -4.55 -15.12
C ILE A 47 -5.82 -4.58 -16.08
N VAL A 48 -5.80 -5.53 -17.00
CA VAL A 48 -4.79 -5.62 -18.07
C VAL A 48 -4.97 -4.46 -19.04
N LYS A 49 -3.97 -3.59 -19.12
CA LYS A 49 -3.94 -2.43 -20.01
C LYS A 49 -3.35 -2.77 -21.37
N ALA A 50 -2.26 -3.53 -21.36
CA ALA A 50 -1.53 -3.92 -22.57
C ALA A 50 -0.90 -5.30 -22.39
N ILE A 51 -0.71 -6.01 -23.51
CA ILE A 51 0.00 -7.28 -23.57
C ILE A 51 1.15 -7.12 -24.57
N HIS A 52 2.38 -7.50 -24.18
CA HIS A 52 3.57 -7.34 -24.99
C HIS A 52 4.64 -8.42 -24.67
N GLN A 53 5.79 -8.37 -25.36
CA GLN A 53 6.88 -9.33 -25.18
C GLN A 53 8.14 -8.74 -24.50
N GLN A 54 8.09 -7.48 -24.07
CA GLN A 54 9.22 -6.77 -23.47
C GLN A 54 9.19 -6.91 -21.94
N ALA A 55 10.23 -7.50 -21.38
CA ALA A 55 10.43 -7.48 -19.94
C ALA A 55 10.87 -6.07 -19.48
N PRO A 56 10.41 -5.57 -18.32
CA PRO A 56 10.94 -4.34 -17.76
C PRO A 56 12.41 -4.51 -17.39
N ALA A 57 13.21 -3.46 -17.63
CA ALA A 57 14.65 -3.47 -17.32
C ALA A 57 14.94 -3.21 -15.84
N ASP A 58 14.03 -2.48 -15.15
CA ASP A 58 14.28 -1.92 -13.82
C ASP A 58 13.98 -2.89 -12.67
N TYR A 59 13.23 -3.96 -12.90
CA TYR A 59 12.84 -4.91 -11.86
C TYR A 59 12.50 -6.29 -12.41
N LYS A 60 12.59 -7.30 -11.54
CA LYS A 60 12.19 -8.67 -11.86
C LYS A 60 10.67 -8.78 -11.81
N THR A 61 10.06 -9.20 -12.94
CA THR A 61 8.60 -9.40 -13.02
C THR A 61 8.15 -10.56 -12.15
N LYS A 62 7.01 -10.38 -11.50
CA LYS A 62 6.25 -11.48 -10.88
C LYS A 62 5.25 -12.05 -11.87
N PRO A 63 4.83 -13.31 -11.71
CA PRO A 63 3.74 -13.85 -12.52
C PRO A 63 2.40 -13.25 -12.10
N LEU A 64 1.44 -13.23 -13.04
CA LEU A 64 0.03 -13.11 -12.70
C LEU A 64 -0.36 -14.31 -11.83
N LEU A 65 -1.22 -14.07 -10.84
CA LEU A 65 -1.66 -15.14 -9.92
C LEU A 65 -2.88 -15.86 -10.49
N ASP A 66 -3.87 -15.11 -10.98
CA ASP A 66 -5.13 -15.68 -11.49
C ASP A 66 -5.79 -14.76 -12.53
N LEU A 67 -6.63 -15.35 -13.40
CA LEU A 67 -7.55 -14.67 -14.29
C LEU A 67 -8.95 -14.73 -13.68
N LEU A 68 -9.44 -13.58 -13.20
CA LEU A 68 -10.63 -13.52 -12.34
C LEU A 68 -11.96 -13.65 -13.09
N ASP A 69 -11.97 -13.36 -14.40
CA ASP A 69 -13.17 -13.41 -15.25
C ASP A 69 -12.85 -14.09 -16.57
N LYS A 70 -13.86 -14.77 -17.13
CA LYS A 70 -13.76 -15.42 -18.44
C LYS A 70 -13.66 -14.43 -19.59
N GLU A 71 -14.30 -13.26 -19.43
CA GLU A 71 -14.34 -12.19 -20.42
C GLU A 71 -13.76 -10.91 -19.85
N PRO A 72 -13.22 -10.01 -20.70
CA PRO A 72 -12.76 -8.70 -20.24
C PRO A 72 -13.91 -7.90 -19.61
N VAL A 73 -13.64 -7.29 -18.47
CA VAL A 73 -14.62 -6.44 -17.74
C VAL A 73 -14.52 -4.98 -18.15
N VAL A 74 -13.43 -4.60 -18.84
CA VAL A 74 -13.19 -3.23 -19.32
C VAL A 74 -12.81 -3.29 -20.80
N TYR A 75 -13.43 -2.43 -21.61
CA TYR A 75 -13.15 -2.37 -23.04
C TYR A 75 -11.99 -1.41 -23.37
N PRO A 76 -11.31 -1.60 -24.54
CA PRO A 76 -10.18 -0.74 -24.94
C PRO A 76 -10.53 0.75 -25.01
N THR A 77 -11.76 1.10 -25.41
CA THR A 77 -12.26 2.49 -25.43
C THR A 77 -12.33 3.10 -24.04
N GLN A 78 -12.73 2.32 -23.03
CA GLN A 78 -12.74 2.76 -21.63
C GLN A 78 -11.32 2.95 -21.09
N LEU A 79 -10.40 2.05 -21.42
CA LEU A 79 -8.98 2.20 -21.05
C LEU A 79 -8.36 3.46 -21.66
N SER A 80 -8.66 3.75 -22.93
CA SER A 80 -8.23 4.99 -23.58
C SER A 80 -8.82 6.24 -22.90
N PHE A 81 -10.07 6.16 -22.49
CA PHE A 81 -10.74 7.23 -21.75
C PHE A 81 -10.12 7.43 -20.36
N TRP A 82 -9.79 6.35 -19.65
CA TRP A 82 -9.10 6.43 -18.35
C TRP A 82 -7.72 7.07 -18.47
N SER A 83 -6.97 6.72 -19.51
CA SER A 83 -5.66 7.35 -19.78
C SER A 83 -5.80 8.85 -20.06
N TRP A 84 -6.88 9.25 -20.77
CA TRP A 84 -7.18 10.66 -21.01
C TRP A 84 -7.55 11.39 -19.71
N ILE A 85 -8.44 10.81 -18.87
CA ILE A 85 -8.79 11.37 -17.56
C ILE A 85 -7.53 11.54 -16.70
N ALA A 86 -6.69 10.52 -16.60
CA ALA A 86 -5.47 10.56 -15.82
C ALA A 86 -4.55 11.71 -16.26
N SER A 87 -4.39 11.87 -17.57
CA SER A 87 -3.60 12.95 -18.13
C SER A 87 -4.21 14.33 -17.88
N TYR A 88 -5.54 14.47 -18.05
CA TYR A 88 -6.25 15.74 -17.90
C TYR A 88 -6.24 16.25 -16.45
N TYR A 89 -6.50 15.36 -15.50
CA TYR A 89 -6.53 15.70 -14.07
C TYR A 89 -5.18 15.52 -13.35
N MET A 90 -4.13 15.15 -14.08
CA MET A 90 -2.77 14.91 -13.53
C MET A 90 -2.79 13.90 -12.37
N CYS A 91 -3.61 12.86 -12.48
CA CYS A 91 -3.68 11.73 -11.53
C CYS A 91 -3.19 10.43 -12.17
N SER A 92 -3.07 9.37 -11.39
CA SER A 92 -2.69 8.05 -11.90
C SER A 92 -3.88 7.31 -12.52
N GLU A 93 -3.63 6.42 -13.47
CA GLU A 93 -4.68 5.55 -14.02
C GLU A 93 -5.29 4.63 -12.96
N GLY A 94 -4.53 4.30 -11.90
CA GLY A 94 -5.04 3.54 -10.77
C GLY A 94 -6.09 4.29 -9.94
N GLU A 95 -5.95 5.60 -9.78
CA GLU A 95 -6.97 6.45 -9.14
C GLU A 95 -8.23 6.53 -10.01
N VAL A 96 -8.06 6.65 -11.33
CA VAL A 96 -9.19 6.61 -12.27
C VAL A 96 -9.91 5.26 -12.20
N LEU A 97 -9.17 4.15 -12.23
CA LEU A 97 -9.72 2.80 -12.07
C LEU A 97 -10.50 2.69 -10.74
N ASN A 98 -9.92 3.21 -9.66
CA ASN A 98 -10.54 3.16 -8.33
C ASN A 98 -11.89 3.91 -8.29
N ALA A 99 -12.01 5.01 -9.01
CA ALA A 99 -13.25 5.76 -9.14
C ALA A 99 -14.26 5.11 -10.11
N ALA A 100 -13.75 4.49 -11.19
CA ALA A 100 -14.58 3.98 -12.29
C ALA A 100 -15.19 2.59 -12.04
N LEU A 101 -14.51 1.72 -11.28
CA LEU A 101 -14.98 0.37 -11.02
C LEU A 101 -15.71 0.25 -9.69
N PRO A 102 -16.79 -0.56 -9.63
CA PRO A 102 -17.46 -0.94 -8.39
C PRO A 102 -16.49 -1.69 -7.44
N ALA A 103 -16.77 -1.62 -6.13
CA ALA A 103 -15.94 -2.20 -5.09
C ALA A 103 -15.65 -3.70 -5.29
N HIS A 104 -16.67 -4.48 -5.64
CA HIS A 104 -16.55 -5.93 -5.85
C HIS A 104 -15.65 -6.33 -7.03
N LEU A 105 -15.32 -5.40 -7.92
CA LEU A 105 -14.35 -5.62 -9.01
C LEU A 105 -12.91 -5.21 -8.62
N LYS A 106 -12.72 -4.53 -7.50
CA LYS A 106 -11.43 -3.99 -7.01
C LYS A 106 -10.89 -4.73 -5.78
N LEU A 107 -11.23 -6.00 -5.60
CA LEU A 107 -10.87 -6.76 -4.41
C LEU A 107 -9.35 -6.76 -4.15
N SER A 108 -8.99 -6.64 -2.88
CA SER A 108 -7.62 -6.77 -2.39
C SER A 108 -7.60 -7.70 -1.18
N SER A 109 -6.45 -8.17 -0.77
CA SER A 109 -6.30 -8.99 0.44
C SER A 109 -6.84 -8.32 1.72
N GLU A 110 -6.88 -6.98 1.73
CA GLU A 110 -7.39 -6.19 2.86
C GLU A 110 -8.90 -5.84 2.74
N THR A 111 -9.56 -6.26 1.65
CA THR A 111 -11.00 -6.01 1.45
C THR A 111 -11.80 -6.72 2.54
N LEU A 112 -12.77 -6.00 3.11
CA LEU A 112 -13.68 -6.50 4.13
C LEU A 112 -14.97 -6.99 3.48
N LEU A 113 -15.33 -8.23 3.78
CA LEU A 113 -16.62 -8.83 3.41
C LEU A 113 -17.54 -8.75 4.62
N LEU A 114 -18.75 -8.24 4.43
CA LEU A 114 -19.77 -8.19 5.46
C LEU A 114 -20.86 -9.23 5.17
N TYR A 115 -21.33 -9.92 6.19
CA TYR A 115 -22.48 -10.79 6.06
C TYR A 115 -23.73 -9.99 5.67
N ASN A 116 -24.50 -10.52 4.74
CA ASN A 116 -25.77 -9.91 4.36
C ASN A 116 -26.90 -10.52 5.19
N ASP A 117 -27.33 -9.86 6.25
CA ASP A 117 -28.40 -10.33 7.12
C ASP A 117 -29.74 -10.56 6.39
N ALA A 118 -29.92 -10.00 5.20
CA ALA A 118 -31.09 -10.24 4.35
C ALA A 118 -31.02 -11.56 3.56
N TYR A 119 -29.89 -12.27 3.55
CA TYR A 119 -29.74 -13.53 2.82
C TYR A 119 -30.53 -14.68 3.46
N GLY A 120 -30.65 -14.67 4.78
CA GLY A 120 -31.32 -15.73 5.54
C GLY A 120 -30.45 -16.96 5.76
N ASP A 121 -31.10 -18.10 6.13
CA ASP A 121 -30.40 -19.33 6.53
C ASP A 121 -30.48 -20.44 5.46
N ASP A 122 -30.81 -20.12 4.22
CA ASP A 122 -30.90 -21.11 3.13
C ASP A 122 -29.55 -21.22 2.39
N TYR A 123 -28.76 -22.21 2.77
CA TYR A 123 -27.44 -22.50 2.20
C TYR A 123 -27.45 -23.65 1.17
N THR A 124 -28.61 -24.09 0.71
CA THR A 124 -28.75 -25.25 -0.19
C THR A 124 -28.09 -25.07 -1.56
N GLU A 125 -27.92 -23.85 -2.02
CA GLU A 125 -27.28 -23.53 -3.30
C GLU A 125 -25.77 -23.30 -3.20
N LEU A 126 -25.18 -23.39 -2.00
CA LEU A 126 -23.75 -23.15 -1.79
C LEU A 126 -22.94 -24.45 -1.97
N ASP A 127 -21.77 -24.32 -2.60
CA ASP A 127 -20.78 -25.40 -2.58
C ASP A 127 -20.06 -25.45 -1.23
N ASP A 128 -19.23 -26.49 -0.99
CA ASP A 128 -18.58 -26.71 0.30
C ASP A 128 -17.70 -25.52 0.74
N ASP A 129 -16.96 -24.91 -0.18
CA ASP A 129 -16.12 -23.74 0.10
C ASP A 129 -16.98 -22.51 0.42
N GLU A 130 -18.03 -22.29 -0.36
CA GLU A 130 -18.98 -21.20 -0.17
C GLU A 130 -19.72 -21.31 1.17
N TYR A 131 -20.13 -22.55 1.54
CA TYR A 131 -20.78 -22.82 2.80
C TYR A 131 -19.91 -22.50 4.00
N LEU A 132 -18.66 -22.96 3.99
CA LEU A 132 -17.71 -22.67 5.07
C LEU A 132 -17.51 -21.17 5.30
N ILE A 133 -17.43 -20.41 4.23
CA ILE A 133 -17.27 -18.94 4.33
C ILE A 133 -18.57 -18.26 4.74
N ALA A 134 -19.72 -18.73 4.25
CA ALA A 134 -21.04 -18.19 4.64
C ALA A 134 -21.27 -18.40 6.15
N GLU A 135 -20.99 -19.61 6.67
CA GLU A 135 -21.10 -19.90 8.11
C GLU A 135 -20.14 -19.02 8.94
N ALA A 136 -18.88 -18.88 8.51
CA ALA A 136 -17.92 -18.03 9.19
C ALA A 136 -18.35 -16.55 9.19
N LEU A 137 -18.93 -16.06 8.06
CA LEU A 137 -19.47 -14.71 7.95
C LEU A 137 -20.71 -14.53 8.83
N GLN A 138 -21.59 -15.52 8.90
CA GLN A 138 -22.78 -15.44 9.77
C GLN A 138 -22.40 -15.28 11.25
N ILE A 139 -21.37 -16.00 11.70
CA ILE A 139 -20.88 -15.96 13.09
C ILE A 139 -20.12 -14.67 13.38
N ARG A 140 -19.16 -14.30 12.51
CA ARG A 140 -18.23 -13.19 12.73
C ARG A 140 -18.74 -11.84 12.25
N LYS A 141 -19.78 -11.85 11.40
CA LYS A 141 -20.39 -10.70 10.71
C LYS A 141 -19.50 -10.05 9.67
N GLU A 142 -18.18 -10.17 9.80
CA GLU A 142 -17.20 -9.64 8.87
C GLU A 142 -16.01 -10.58 8.72
N LEU A 143 -15.41 -10.62 7.53
CA LEU A 143 -14.17 -11.34 7.22
C LEU A 143 -13.32 -10.55 6.23
N ARG A 144 -12.02 -10.54 6.44
CA ARG A 144 -11.07 -10.07 5.42
C ARG A 144 -10.75 -11.17 4.43
N ILE A 145 -10.38 -10.80 3.20
CA ILE A 145 -9.99 -11.80 2.19
C ILE A 145 -8.81 -12.67 2.67
N GLU A 146 -7.88 -12.11 3.43
CA GLU A 146 -6.80 -12.90 4.06
C GLU A 146 -7.32 -13.97 5.02
N GLU A 147 -8.38 -13.68 5.77
CA GLU A 147 -9.00 -14.67 6.68
C GLU A 147 -9.75 -15.76 5.89
N VAL A 148 -10.40 -15.39 4.78
CA VAL A 148 -11.01 -16.37 3.86
C VAL A 148 -9.96 -17.34 3.30
N GLN A 149 -8.76 -16.85 2.95
CA GLN A 149 -7.64 -17.67 2.50
C GLN A 149 -7.19 -18.66 3.58
N LEU A 150 -7.16 -18.23 4.85
CA LEU A 150 -6.81 -19.08 5.98
C LEU A 150 -7.88 -20.15 6.27
N ILE A 151 -9.17 -19.79 6.19
CA ILE A 151 -10.29 -20.71 6.45
C ILE A 151 -10.31 -21.82 5.39
N LEU A 152 -10.12 -21.48 4.13
CA LEU A 152 -10.15 -22.45 3.02
C LEU A 152 -8.82 -23.16 2.78
N ASP A 153 -7.73 -22.72 3.43
CA ASP A 153 -6.34 -23.15 3.15
C ASP A 153 -5.99 -23.06 1.66
N LYS A 154 -6.47 -21.97 1.01
CA LYS A 154 -6.29 -21.70 -0.42
C LYS A 154 -5.73 -20.31 -0.63
N SER A 155 -4.74 -20.18 -1.53
CA SER A 155 -4.21 -18.87 -1.91
C SER A 155 -5.15 -18.08 -2.83
N GLU A 156 -5.99 -18.79 -3.59
CA GLU A 156 -6.88 -18.24 -4.61
C GLU A 156 -8.33 -18.44 -4.19
N VAL A 157 -8.93 -17.38 -3.65
CA VAL A 157 -10.29 -17.39 -3.09
C VAL A 157 -11.24 -16.42 -3.81
N TYR A 158 -10.72 -15.67 -4.78
CA TYR A 158 -11.52 -14.63 -5.45
C TYR A 158 -12.72 -15.19 -6.20
N SER A 159 -12.62 -16.40 -6.77
CA SER A 159 -13.74 -17.08 -7.45
C SER A 159 -14.86 -17.44 -6.48
N VAL A 160 -14.52 -17.93 -5.28
CA VAL A 160 -15.47 -18.24 -4.21
C VAL A 160 -16.15 -16.95 -3.73
N ILE A 161 -15.37 -15.92 -3.45
CA ILE A 161 -15.88 -14.62 -3.01
C ILE A 161 -16.81 -14.01 -4.06
N LYS A 162 -16.45 -14.09 -5.35
CA LYS A 162 -17.31 -13.61 -6.44
C LYS A 162 -18.68 -14.29 -6.42
N LYS A 163 -18.72 -15.61 -6.29
CA LYS A 163 -19.98 -16.38 -6.21
C LYS A 163 -20.81 -15.99 -4.97
N LEU A 164 -20.17 -15.81 -3.80
CA LEU A 164 -20.86 -15.38 -2.59
C LEU A 164 -21.47 -13.99 -2.74
N ILE A 165 -20.80 -13.07 -3.43
CA ILE A 165 -21.33 -11.74 -3.75
C ILE A 165 -22.49 -11.84 -4.75
N GLU A 166 -22.35 -12.64 -5.83
CA GLU A 166 -23.40 -12.86 -6.83
C GLU A 166 -24.67 -13.48 -6.22
N LYS A 167 -24.49 -14.42 -5.29
CA LYS A 167 -25.58 -15.04 -4.51
C LYS A 167 -26.10 -14.14 -3.38
N LYS A 168 -25.50 -12.95 -3.19
CA LYS A 168 -25.87 -11.98 -2.14
C LYS A 168 -25.68 -12.48 -0.70
N VAL A 169 -24.82 -13.46 -0.48
CA VAL A 169 -24.46 -13.96 0.86
C VAL A 169 -23.65 -12.90 1.62
N CYS A 170 -22.79 -12.18 0.90
CA CYS A 170 -21.98 -11.11 1.48
C CYS A 170 -21.97 -9.86 0.61
N LEU A 171 -21.60 -8.77 1.26
CA LEU A 171 -21.39 -7.45 0.67
C LEU A 171 -19.92 -7.08 0.81
N VAL A 172 -19.40 -6.34 -0.17
CA VAL A 172 -18.04 -5.77 -0.08
C VAL A 172 -18.14 -4.42 0.59
N TYR A 173 -17.40 -4.26 1.69
CA TYR A 173 -17.26 -2.99 2.36
C TYR A 173 -16.01 -2.27 1.87
N GLU A 174 -16.19 -1.14 1.24
CA GLU A 174 -15.12 -0.19 0.92
C GLU A 174 -15.00 0.80 2.09
N GLU A 175 -14.06 0.54 2.98
CA GLU A 175 -13.67 1.55 3.95
C GLU A 175 -12.95 2.66 3.17
N LEU A 176 -13.56 3.84 3.11
CA LEU A 176 -12.87 5.06 2.71
C LEU A 176 -11.82 5.36 3.78
N LYS A 177 -10.70 4.64 3.75
CA LYS A 177 -9.56 5.01 4.56
C LYS A 177 -9.10 6.35 4.02
N GLU A 178 -9.25 7.38 4.82
CA GLU A 178 -8.47 8.60 4.62
C GLU A 178 -7.00 8.18 4.62
N VAL A 179 -6.43 8.08 3.40
CA VAL A 179 -5.05 7.65 3.17
C VAL A 179 -4.06 8.72 3.64
N TYR A 180 -4.57 9.90 3.99
CA TYR A 180 -3.77 10.98 4.54
C TYR A 180 -3.43 10.68 6.02
N LYS A 181 -2.36 9.93 6.22
CA LYS A 181 -1.65 9.96 7.50
C LYS A 181 -0.79 11.22 7.48
N GLU A 182 -1.18 12.21 8.26
CA GLU A 182 -0.31 13.34 8.54
C GLU A 182 1.06 12.78 8.96
N LYS A 183 2.07 13.16 8.20
CA LYS A 183 3.44 12.80 8.54
C LYS A 183 3.88 13.75 9.65
N LEU A 184 3.58 13.36 10.89
CA LEU A 184 4.02 14.12 12.06
C LEU A 184 5.55 14.03 12.14
N GLU A 185 6.21 15.18 12.05
CA GLU A 185 7.62 15.31 12.38
C GLU A 185 7.76 15.89 13.78
N ASN A 186 8.54 15.24 14.62
CA ASN A 186 8.87 15.74 15.94
C ASN A 186 9.96 16.82 15.82
N PHE A 187 9.62 18.04 16.18
CA PHE A 187 10.60 19.12 16.31
C PHE A 187 11.24 19.09 17.68
N VAL A 188 12.53 19.34 17.72
CA VAL A 188 13.30 19.48 18.94
C VAL A 188 13.51 20.98 19.18
N VAL A 189 13.10 21.44 20.36
CA VAL A 189 13.22 22.84 20.75
C VAL A 189 13.94 22.90 22.10
N LEU A 190 14.91 23.81 22.23
CA LEU A 190 15.56 24.08 23.51
C LEU A 190 14.53 24.63 24.51
N HIS A 191 14.62 24.13 25.74
CA HIS A 191 13.79 24.64 26.82
C HIS A 191 14.01 26.17 26.99
N PRO A 192 12.96 26.96 27.28
CA PRO A 192 13.07 28.42 27.40
C PRO A 192 14.20 28.91 28.32
N ASP A 193 14.50 28.17 29.37
CA ASP A 193 15.56 28.48 30.34
C ASP A 193 16.98 28.46 29.73
N TYR A 194 17.15 27.82 28.53
CA TYR A 194 18.45 27.68 27.87
C TYR A 194 18.51 28.42 26.53
N GLN A 195 17.61 29.35 26.28
CA GLN A 195 17.58 30.13 25.04
C GLN A 195 18.49 31.37 25.09
N ARG A 196 19.00 31.74 26.27
CA ARG A 196 19.93 32.87 26.44
C ARG A 196 21.37 32.38 26.45
N ASP A 197 22.28 33.18 25.88
CA ASP A 197 23.70 32.82 25.71
C ASP A 197 24.38 32.45 27.02
N GLU A 198 24.13 33.18 28.14
CA GLU A 198 24.71 32.91 29.46
C GLU A 198 24.30 31.54 30.02
N GLN A 199 23.07 31.14 29.77
CA GLN A 199 22.52 29.86 30.25
C GLN A 199 22.97 28.70 29.35
N LEU A 200 23.20 28.97 28.07
CA LEU A 200 23.72 28.00 27.11
C LEU A 200 25.19 27.69 27.46
N GLU A 201 26.02 28.69 27.85
CA GLU A 201 27.39 28.49 28.32
C GLU A 201 27.44 27.65 29.62
N ALA A 202 26.51 27.88 30.55
CA ALA A 202 26.42 27.06 31.74
C ALA A 202 26.07 25.60 31.41
N LEU A 203 25.18 25.36 30.43
CA LEU A 203 24.85 24.02 29.95
C LEU A 203 26.05 23.31 29.32
N PHE A 204 26.90 24.03 28.56
CA PHE A 204 28.12 23.48 27.99
C PHE A 204 29.13 23.04 29.09
N ASN A 205 29.19 23.77 30.19
CA ASN A 205 30.04 23.42 31.31
C ASN A 205 29.55 22.18 32.06
N ASP A 206 28.23 22.06 32.23
CA ASP A 206 27.58 20.89 32.86
C ASP A 206 27.77 19.61 32.05
N PHE A 207 27.76 19.69 30.72
CA PHE A 207 27.97 18.54 29.83
C PHE A 207 29.42 18.12 29.65
N GLY A 208 30.37 18.79 30.29
CA GLY A 208 31.81 18.44 30.22
C GLY A 208 32.14 16.98 30.58
N ARG A 209 31.25 16.30 31.33
CA ARG A 209 31.33 14.87 31.68
C ARG A 209 30.48 13.95 30.82
N ALA A 210 29.71 14.48 29.85
CA ALA A 210 28.79 13.74 29.01
C ALA A 210 29.00 14.04 27.51
N PRO A 211 30.04 13.49 26.87
CA PRO A 211 30.48 13.86 25.51
C PRO A 211 29.38 13.67 24.46
N LYS A 212 28.55 12.64 24.57
CA LYS A 212 27.45 12.39 23.63
C LYS A 212 26.35 13.45 23.73
N GLN A 213 26.07 13.98 24.89
CA GLN A 213 25.10 15.08 25.09
C GLN A 213 25.63 16.38 24.52
N MET A 214 26.93 16.63 24.67
CA MET A 214 27.64 17.77 24.09
C MET A 214 27.59 17.72 22.55
N GLU A 215 27.85 16.56 21.94
CA GLU A 215 27.77 16.36 20.49
C GLU A 215 26.33 16.63 19.97
N LEU A 216 25.34 16.15 20.68
CA LEU A 216 23.94 16.35 20.32
C LEU A 216 23.54 17.83 20.39
N LEU A 217 23.97 18.55 21.42
CA LEU A 217 23.73 19.98 21.59
C LEU A 217 24.38 20.81 20.48
N LEU A 218 25.65 20.49 20.14
CA LEU A 218 26.38 21.15 19.05
C LEU A 218 25.72 20.89 17.68
N ALA A 219 25.30 19.64 17.43
CA ALA A 219 24.56 19.28 16.22
C ALA A 219 23.21 20.03 16.13
N TYR A 220 22.51 20.14 17.25
CA TYR A 220 21.26 20.90 17.34
C TYR A 220 21.47 22.38 16.99
N LEU A 221 22.45 23.05 17.60
CA LEU A 221 22.75 24.46 17.37
C LEU A 221 23.19 24.73 15.92
N HIS A 222 23.96 23.80 15.35
CA HIS A 222 24.40 23.89 13.96
C HIS A 222 23.19 23.77 13.00
N LEU A 223 22.32 22.78 13.21
CA LEU A 223 21.12 22.61 12.41
C LEU A 223 20.17 23.80 12.57
N LEU A 224 19.96 24.28 13.79
CA LEU A 224 19.11 25.44 14.04
C LEU A 224 19.60 26.68 13.27
N LYS A 225 20.92 26.89 13.22
CA LYS A 225 21.52 28.03 12.50
C LYS A 225 21.40 27.88 10.96
N THR A 226 21.41 26.67 10.43
CA THR A 226 21.40 26.40 9.00
C THR A 226 20.00 26.25 8.42
N THR A 227 19.07 25.64 9.15
CA THR A 227 17.71 25.32 8.68
C THR A 227 16.60 26.11 9.35
N GLY A 228 16.90 26.79 10.48
CA GLY A 228 15.90 27.52 11.28
C GLY A 228 15.02 26.64 12.18
N GLU A 229 14.87 25.35 11.85
CA GLU A 229 14.08 24.38 12.58
C GLU A 229 14.86 23.05 12.67
N VAL A 230 14.74 22.33 13.77
CA VAL A 230 15.44 21.06 13.99
C VAL A 230 14.45 19.94 14.21
N THR A 231 14.41 18.98 13.30
CA THR A 231 13.63 17.76 13.48
C THR A 231 14.43 16.69 14.19
N GLN A 232 13.75 15.85 14.99
CA GLN A 232 14.38 14.73 15.68
C GLN A 232 15.14 13.82 14.71
N ASN A 233 14.58 13.56 13.54
CA ASN A 233 15.21 12.73 12.51
C ASN A 233 16.48 13.35 11.92
N ALA A 234 16.51 14.68 11.70
CA ALA A 234 17.68 15.40 11.22
C ALA A 234 18.80 15.37 12.25
N LEU A 235 18.45 15.54 13.53
CA LEU A 235 19.39 15.53 14.63
C LEU A 235 20.05 14.16 14.83
N LEU A 236 19.30 13.07 14.71
CA LEU A 236 19.81 11.70 14.85
C LEU A 236 20.64 11.22 13.64
N LYS A 237 20.41 11.76 12.44
CA LYS A 237 21.13 11.40 11.22
C LYS A 237 22.46 12.14 11.04
N ASN A 238 22.66 13.28 11.70
CA ASN A 238 23.86 14.10 11.61
C ASN A 238 24.57 14.23 12.99
N PRO A 239 25.14 13.16 13.53
CA PRO A 239 26.01 13.30 14.70
C PRO A 239 27.25 14.08 14.27
N MET A 240 27.48 15.25 14.87
CA MET A 240 28.67 16.03 14.61
C MET A 240 29.91 15.29 15.19
N PRO A 241 31.05 15.23 14.48
CA PRO A 241 32.27 14.67 15.06
C PRO A 241 32.68 15.48 16.31
N PRO A 242 33.22 14.83 17.33
CA PRO A 242 33.66 15.51 18.55
C PRO A 242 34.66 16.63 18.23
N PRO A 243 34.64 17.76 18.95
CA PRO A 243 35.58 18.83 18.77
C PRO A 243 37.01 18.27 18.97
N PRO A 244 37.98 18.74 18.19
CA PRO A 244 39.37 18.29 18.33
C PRO A 244 39.82 18.50 19.79
N SER A 245 40.24 17.42 20.43
CA SER A 245 40.79 17.48 21.77
C SER A 245 41.95 18.49 21.78
N SER A 246 41.77 19.60 22.48
CA SER A 246 42.88 20.49 22.77
C SER A 246 43.89 19.68 23.58
N LYS A 247 44.93 19.15 22.93
CA LYS A 247 46.13 18.72 23.62
C LYS A 247 46.69 19.97 24.25
N ALA A 248 46.50 20.11 25.55
CA ALA A 248 47.29 21.01 26.37
C ALA A 248 48.76 20.59 26.21
N GLY A 249 49.52 21.41 25.48
CA GLY A 249 50.99 21.31 25.50
C GLY A 249 51.47 21.59 26.91
N GLY A 250 52.15 20.63 27.46
CA GLY A 250 52.99 20.83 28.61
C GLY A 250 54.39 21.21 28.17
#